data_e1fcfa7967a3f23854c81c0fbbef5f1c
#
_entry.id   e1fcfa7967a3f23854c81c0fbbef5f1c
#
_cell.length_a   1.000
_cell.length_b   1.000
_cell.length_c   1.000
_cell.angle_alpha   90.00
_cell.angle_beta   90.00
_cell.angle_gamma   90.00
#
_symmetry.space_group_name_H-M   'P 1'
#
loop_
_entity.id
_entity.type
_entity.pdbx_description
1 polymer ?
#
loop_
_entity_poly.entity_id
_entity_poly.type
_entity_poly.pdbx_seq_one_letter_code
_entity_poly.pdbx_strand_id
1 'polypeptide(L)'
;MIFTAHRINTIKKLKKIPFYCGVEVDVREKNNNLILAHDPFKSGERLDNFLNHYDHKFIILNIKAEGLEKKVFRLLKKKKIDNFFFLDSSFPFIHKLSKTLTKNFAIRSSDYEHPKTLMQFKNNVNWIWLDCFENFTISIYLIKKLVTLNYKICIVSPSLHNRKISNKDKSFFKKLKKNNIKIDMVCEKIQKKKEWKNYI
;
A
#
# COMPACT_ATOMS: atom_id res chain seq x y z
N MET A 1 -12.53 -4.71 -5.71
CA MET A 1 -11.04 -4.65 -5.70
C MET A 1 -10.57 -3.36 -6.37
N ILE A 2 -9.62 -2.64 -5.76
CA ILE A 2 -8.97 -1.44 -6.32
C ILE A 2 -7.66 -1.88 -6.97
N PHE A 3 -7.40 -1.47 -8.20
CA PHE A 3 -6.07 -1.58 -8.80
C PHE A 3 -5.29 -0.30 -8.48
N THR A 4 -4.09 -0.42 -7.91
CA THR A 4 -3.24 0.70 -7.50
C THR A 4 -1.94 0.69 -8.31
N ALA A 5 -1.66 1.81 -8.98
CA ALA A 5 -0.46 1.98 -9.77
C ALA A 5 0.74 2.33 -8.87
N HIS A 6 1.82 1.56 -8.99
CA HIS A 6 3.03 1.68 -8.18
C HIS A 6 3.96 2.82 -8.64
N ARG A 7 4.55 3.55 -7.68
CA ARG A 7 5.56 4.64 -7.86
C ARG A 7 5.11 5.74 -8.81
N ILE A 8 3.97 6.32 -8.52
CA ILE A 8 3.43 7.46 -9.26
C ILE A 8 3.92 8.77 -8.62
N ASN A 9 5.23 8.99 -8.65
CA ASN A 9 5.91 10.08 -7.93
C ASN A 9 5.98 11.40 -8.71
N THR A 10 5.24 11.53 -9.82
CA THR A 10 5.19 12.78 -10.60
C THR A 10 3.80 13.06 -11.13
N ILE A 11 3.45 14.35 -11.26
CA ILE A 11 2.18 14.80 -11.85
C ILE A 11 2.04 14.28 -13.29
N LYS A 12 3.13 14.24 -14.05
CA LYS A 12 3.15 13.69 -15.41
C LYS A 12 2.72 12.21 -15.45
N LYS A 13 3.15 11.40 -14.46
CA LYS A 13 2.71 10.01 -14.33
C LYS A 13 1.27 9.95 -13.84
N LEU A 14 0.90 10.77 -12.85
CA LEU A 14 -0.44 10.81 -12.26
C LEU A 14 -1.51 11.01 -13.33
N LYS A 15 -1.33 12.00 -14.22
CA LYS A 15 -2.25 12.32 -15.32
C LYS A 15 -2.50 11.16 -16.30
N LYS A 16 -1.64 10.12 -16.30
CA LYS A 16 -1.79 8.92 -17.13
C LYS A 16 -2.54 7.78 -16.42
N ILE A 17 -2.82 7.91 -15.13
CA ILE A 17 -3.53 6.89 -14.36
C ILE A 17 -5.03 7.20 -14.40
N PRO A 18 -5.89 6.22 -14.71
CA PRO A 18 -7.33 6.41 -14.65
C PRO A 18 -7.78 6.73 -13.21
N PHE A 19 -8.69 7.70 -13.05
CA PHE A 19 -9.19 8.18 -11.75
C PHE A 19 -9.80 7.07 -10.88
N TYR A 20 -10.38 6.03 -11.48
CA TYR A 20 -10.93 4.87 -10.77
C TYR A 20 -9.86 3.90 -10.23
N CYS A 21 -8.57 4.10 -10.53
CA CYS A 21 -7.45 3.40 -9.93
C CYS A 21 -6.96 4.12 -8.67
N GLY A 22 -6.24 3.39 -7.82
CA GLY A 22 -5.40 3.99 -6.80
C GLY A 22 -4.01 4.34 -7.34
N VAL A 23 -3.25 5.10 -6.57
CA VAL A 23 -1.84 5.39 -6.82
C VAL A 23 -1.02 5.14 -5.56
N GLU A 24 0.20 4.67 -5.70
CA GLU A 24 1.19 4.61 -4.63
C GLU A 24 2.29 5.62 -4.91
N VAL A 25 2.69 6.35 -3.86
CA VAL A 25 3.69 7.41 -3.92
C VAL A 25 4.69 7.26 -2.77
N ASP A 26 5.96 7.53 -3.04
CA ASP A 26 7.03 7.50 -2.04
C ASP A 26 7.24 8.88 -1.43
N VAL A 27 7.00 9.03 -0.12
CA VAL A 27 7.06 10.31 0.58
C VAL A 27 8.36 10.45 1.35
N ARG A 28 9.09 11.53 1.06
CA ARG A 28 10.29 11.97 1.78
C ARG A 28 10.19 13.43 2.19
N GLU A 29 11.21 13.89 2.86
CA GLU A 29 11.41 15.29 3.18
C GLU A 29 12.71 15.81 2.57
N LYS A 30 12.68 17.06 2.09
CA LYS A 30 13.83 17.82 1.69
C LYS A 30 13.60 19.31 1.99
N ASN A 31 14.54 19.94 2.72
CA ASN A 31 14.45 21.36 3.09
C ASN A 31 13.08 21.71 3.71
N ASN A 32 12.64 20.91 4.68
CA ASN A 32 11.36 21.05 5.38
C ASN A 32 10.10 20.92 4.49
N ASN A 33 10.23 20.48 3.24
CA ASN A 33 9.10 20.22 2.34
C ASN A 33 8.88 18.71 2.16
N LEU A 34 7.61 18.28 2.11
CA LEU A 34 7.25 16.93 1.70
C LEU A 34 7.43 16.80 0.19
N ILE A 35 8.23 15.84 -0.23
CA ILE A 35 8.53 15.57 -1.64
C ILE A 35 8.22 14.11 -2.00
N LEU A 36 8.06 13.84 -3.28
CA LEU A 36 7.85 12.51 -3.83
C LEU A 36 9.14 11.97 -4.45
N ALA A 37 9.84 11.11 -3.71
CA ALA A 37 11.08 10.48 -4.17
C ALA A 37 11.27 9.11 -3.51
N HIS A 38 11.59 8.08 -4.30
CA HIS A 38 11.88 6.74 -3.76
C HIS A 38 13.26 6.70 -3.08
N ASP A 39 14.30 7.17 -3.76
CA ASP A 39 15.68 7.07 -3.27
C ASP A 39 16.01 8.23 -2.31
N PRO A 40 16.87 8.00 -1.31
CA PRO A 40 17.35 9.05 -0.44
C PRO A 40 18.18 10.10 -1.23
N PHE A 41 18.25 11.33 -0.69
CA PHE A 41 19.03 12.44 -1.23
C PHE A 41 18.64 12.94 -2.64
N LYS A 42 17.61 12.35 -3.26
CA LYS A 42 17.07 12.83 -4.54
C LYS A 42 16.11 13.97 -4.34
N SER A 43 15.95 14.78 -5.37
CA SER A 43 14.86 15.76 -5.47
C SER A 43 13.62 15.09 -6.05
N GLY A 44 12.46 15.64 -5.75
CA GLY A 44 11.18 15.16 -6.25
C GLY A 44 10.14 16.27 -6.30
N GLU A 45 8.98 15.99 -6.87
CA GLU A 45 7.87 16.92 -6.87
C GLU A 45 7.37 17.14 -5.43
N ARG A 46 6.91 18.33 -5.12
CA ARG A 46 6.27 18.62 -3.83
C ARG A 46 4.94 17.87 -3.72
N LEU A 47 4.74 17.21 -2.56
CA LEU A 47 3.51 16.46 -2.31
C LEU A 47 2.27 17.37 -2.32
N ASP A 48 2.35 18.59 -1.80
CA ASP A 48 1.23 19.53 -1.79
C ASP A 48 0.79 19.92 -3.21
N ASN A 49 1.76 20.14 -4.12
CA ASN A 49 1.49 20.40 -5.53
C ASN A 49 0.90 19.17 -6.24
N PHE A 50 1.48 17.98 -5.99
CA PHE A 50 0.96 16.71 -6.52
C PHE A 50 -0.51 16.49 -6.13
N LEU A 51 -0.85 16.74 -4.87
CA LEU A 51 -2.21 16.59 -4.36
C LEU A 51 -3.23 17.60 -4.93
N ASN A 52 -2.76 18.72 -5.51
CA ASN A 52 -3.64 19.63 -6.27
C ASN A 52 -4.17 19.02 -7.58
N HIS A 53 -3.48 18.00 -8.10
CA HIS A 53 -3.84 17.31 -9.34
C HIS A 53 -4.40 15.90 -9.07
N TYR A 54 -4.56 15.53 -7.78
CA TYR A 54 -5.01 14.20 -7.38
C TYR A 54 -6.54 14.15 -7.31
N ASP A 55 -7.13 13.24 -8.09
CA ASP A 55 -8.56 12.93 -8.09
C ASP A 55 -8.78 11.41 -8.32
N HIS A 56 -8.00 10.60 -7.63
CA HIS A 56 -8.01 9.15 -7.82
C HIS A 56 -8.68 8.45 -6.65
N LYS A 57 -9.10 7.21 -6.88
CA LYS A 57 -9.92 6.45 -5.94
C LYS A 57 -9.25 6.19 -4.59
N PHE A 58 -7.92 6.05 -4.55
CA PHE A 58 -7.16 5.72 -3.35
C PHE A 58 -5.69 6.16 -3.48
N ILE A 59 -5.08 6.61 -2.38
CA ILE A 59 -3.64 6.90 -2.35
C ILE A 59 -2.94 6.10 -1.25
N ILE A 60 -1.86 5.41 -1.62
CA ILE A 60 -0.91 4.78 -0.71
C ILE A 60 0.27 5.74 -0.54
N LEU A 61 0.55 6.10 0.71
CA LEU A 61 1.65 6.99 1.07
C LEU A 61 2.76 6.15 1.69
N ASN A 62 3.72 5.76 0.87
CA ASN A 62 4.87 4.98 1.28
C ASN A 62 5.89 5.90 1.97
N ILE A 63 5.99 5.78 3.30
CA ILE A 63 6.80 6.65 4.14
C ILE A 63 8.27 6.20 4.06
N LYS A 64 9.12 7.04 3.46
CA LYS A 64 10.55 6.76 3.25
C LYS A 64 11.46 7.50 4.22
N ALA A 65 10.90 8.24 5.15
CA ALA A 65 11.61 8.86 6.27
C ALA A 65 10.67 8.91 7.48
N GLU A 66 11.15 8.47 8.63
CA GLU A 66 10.36 8.36 9.85
C GLU A 66 9.86 9.72 10.35
N GLY A 67 8.64 9.76 10.87
CA GLY A 67 8.07 10.96 11.51
C GLY A 67 7.29 11.89 10.59
N LEU A 68 7.15 11.57 9.30
CA LEU A 68 6.43 12.42 8.34
C LEU A 68 4.90 12.28 8.42
N GLU A 69 4.39 11.23 9.03
CA GLU A 69 2.98 10.82 8.99
C GLU A 69 2.04 11.93 9.44
N LYS A 70 2.35 12.64 10.55
CA LYS A 70 1.52 13.75 11.05
C LYS A 70 1.44 14.90 10.05
N LYS A 71 2.56 15.25 9.42
CA LYS A 71 2.64 16.34 8.44
C LYS A 71 1.86 15.98 7.18
N VAL A 72 2.03 14.74 6.70
CA VAL A 72 1.28 14.18 5.58
C VAL A 72 -0.22 14.13 5.88
N PHE A 73 -0.62 13.61 7.05
CA PHE A 73 -2.03 13.50 7.45
C PHE A 73 -2.74 14.86 7.46
N ARG A 74 -2.09 15.90 8.03
CA ARG A 74 -2.64 17.27 8.02
C ARG A 74 -2.87 17.77 6.60
N LEU A 75 -1.94 17.47 5.69
CA LEU A 75 -2.07 17.86 4.30
C LEU A 75 -3.22 17.13 3.59
N LEU A 76 -3.37 15.80 3.83
CA LEU A 76 -4.50 15.02 3.30
C LEU A 76 -5.84 15.57 3.80
N LYS A 77 -5.95 15.90 5.10
CA LYS A 77 -7.18 16.48 5.67
C LYS A 77 -7.49 17.83 5.05
N LYS A 78 -6.49 18.71 4.87
CA LYS A 78 -6.67 19.99 4.16
C LYS A 78 -7.19 19.79 2.74
N LYS A 79 -6.79 18.71 2.07
CA LYS A 79 -7.23 18.35 0.70
C LYS A 79 -8.49 17.48 0.67
N LYS A 80 -9.11 17.16 1.83
CA LYS A 80 -10.30 16.31 1.94
C LYS A 80 -10.10 14.90 1.34
N ILE A 81 -8.89 14.34 1.49
CA ILE A 81 -8.53 13.01 1.01
C ILE A 81 -8.61 12.04 2.18
N ASP A 82 -9.63 11.17 2.18
CA ASP A 82 -9.90 10.20 3.24
C ASP A 82 -9.61 8.75 2.84
N ASN A 83 -9.52 8.46 1.56
CA ASN A 83 -9.21 7.14 1.02
C ASN A 83 -7.70 6.94 0.86
N PHE A 84 -7.02 6.59 1.96
CA PHE A 84 -5.58 6.39 1.98
C PHE A 84 -5.15 5.37 3.03
N PHE A 85 -3.91 4.91 2.94
CA PHE A 85 -3.15 4.38 4.07
C PHE A 85 -1.66 4.75 3.98
N PHE A 86 -1.00 4.74 5.15
CA PHE A 86 0.44 4.84 5.28
C PHE A 86 1.09 3.46 5.18
N LEU A 87 2.12 3.37 4.35
CA LEU A 87 2.94 2.18 4.17
C LEU A 87 4.36 2.44 4.69
N ASP A 88 5.02 1.39 5.17
CA ASP A 88 6.41 1.39 5.67
C ASP A 88 6.67 2.35 6.84
N SER A 89 5.64 2.77 7.59
CA SER A 89 5.83 3.41 8.88
C SER A 89 6.40 2.44 9.91
N SER A 90 7.32 2.88 10.76
CA SER A 90 7.90 2.03 11.80
C SER A 90 6.87 1.61 12.85
N PHE A 91 7.05 0.46 13.48
CA PHE A 91 6.13 -0.05 14.51
C PHE A 91 5.93 0.94 15.68
N PRO A 92 6.96 1.62 16.23
CA PRO A 92 6.76 2.64 17.25
C PRO A 92 5.85 3.78 16.79
N PHE A 93 6.00 4.25 15.54
CA PHE A 93 5.13 5.30 14.99
C PHE A 93 3.70 4.80 14.76
N ILE A 94 3.51 3.60 14.22
CA ILE A 94 2.18 2.99 14.07
C ILE A 94 1.51 2.89 15.44
N HIS A 95 2.19 2.35 16.47
CA HIS A 95 1.63 2.22 17.82
C HIS A 95 1.19 3.57 18.41
N LYS A 96 2.04 4.60 18.28
CA LYS A 96 1.78 5.94 18.76
C LYS A 96 0.63 6.61 18.01
N LEU A 97 0.65 6.58 16.69
CA LEU A 97 -0.25 7.37 15.85
C LEU A 97 -1.59 6.69 15.62
N SER A 98 -1.68 5.36 15.69
CA SER A 98 -2.96 4.66 15.57
C SER A 98 -3.95 4.97 16.70
N LYS A 99 -3.46 5.40 17.86
CA LYS A 99 -4.28 5.80 19.01
C LYS A 99 -4.74 7.26 18.93
N THR A 100 -3.99 8.12 18.24
CA THR A 100 -4.17 9.58 18.32
C THR A 100 -4.48 10.24 16.98
N LEU A 101 -4.20 9.58 15.87
CA LEU A 101 -4.29 10.19 14.55
C LEU A 101 -5.22 9.41 13.60
N THR A 102 -4.87 8.18 13.28
CA THR A 102 -5.60 7.32 12.32
C THR A 102 -5.17 5.86 12.44
N LYS A 103 -6.05 4.94 12.07
CA LYS A 103 -5.73 3.51 11.87
C LYS A 103 -5.45 3.17 10.41
N ASN A 104 -5.41 4.16 9.53
CA ASN A 104 -5.12 3.96 8.12
C ASN A 104 -3.61 3.72 7.88
N PHE A 105 -3.10 2.68 8.49
CA PHE A 105 -1.77 2.12 8.29
C PHE A 105 -1.88 0.73 7.68
N ALA A 106 -0.86 0.34 6.92
CA ALA A 106 -0.66 -1.05 6.51
C ALA A 106 0.54 -1.66 7.24
N ILE A 107 0.36 -2.89 7.71
CA ILE A 107 1.47 -3.74 8.17
C ILE A 107 1.86 -4.66 7.02
N ARG A 108 3.15 -4.77 6.76
CA ARG A 108 3.69 -5.70 5.78
C ARG A 108 3.62 -7.13 6.34
N SER A 109 3.32 -8.07 5.47
CA SER A 109 3.51 -9.49 5.69
C SER A 109 4.15 -10.07 4.43
N SER A 110 5.28 -10.69 4.59
CA SER A 110 6.06 -11.28 3.50
C SER A 110 6.67 -12.61 3.92
N ASP A 111 7.51 -13.17 3.06
CA ASP A 111 8.36 -14.31 3.36
C ASP A 111 9.48 -13.99 4.38
N TYR A 112 9.71 -12.71 4.69
CA TYR A 112 10.68 -12.25 5.70
C TYR A 112 10.05 -11.64 6.96
N GLU A 113 8.76 -11.32 6.95
CA GLU A 113 8.04 -10.76 8.11
C GLU A 113 6.98 -11.75 8.61
N HIS A 114 7.15 -12.16 9.87
CA HIS A 114 6.32 -13.22 10.43
C HIS A 114 4.84 -12.80 10.57
N PRO A 115 3.89 -13.59 10.05
CA PRO A 115 2.46 -13.21 10.04
C PRO A 115 1.82 -13.02 11.43
N LYS A 116 2.42 -13.52 12.52
CA LYS A 116 1.93 -13.28 13.89
C LYS A 116 1.92 -11.79 14.25
N THR A 117 2.82 -10.98 13.68
CA THR A 117 2.86 -9.53 13.89
C THR A 117 1.52 -8.87 13.54
N LEU A 118 0.82 -9.37 12.51
CA LEU A 118 -0.50 -8.86 12.12
C LEU A 118 -1.52 -8.98 13.24
N MET A 119 -1.47 -10.06 14.04
CA MET A 119 -2.39 -10.27 15.17
C MET A 119 -2.15 -9.29 16.31
N GLN A 120 -0.89 -8.89 16.54
CA GLN A 120 -0.53 -7.94 17.59
C GLN A 120 -1.04 -6.53 17.28
N PHE A 121 -1.12 -6.16 16.00
CA PHE A 121 -1.57 -4.85 15.54
C PHE A 121 -3.06 -4.77 15.16
N LYS A 122 -3.87 -5.78 15.45
CA LYS A 122 -5.30 -5.87 15.04
C LYS A 122 -6.15 -4.64 15.37
N ASN A 123 -5.80 -3.89 16.41
CA ASN A 123 -6.54 -2.70 16.83
C ASN A 123 -5.86 -1.39 16.38
N ASN A 124 -4.72 -1.45 15.74
CA ASN A 124 -3.88 -0.32 15.41
C ASN A 124 -3.88 0.02 13.92
N VAL A 125 -4.16 -0.97 13.06
CA VAL A 125 -4.09 -0.80 11.62
C VAL A 125 -5.28 -1.43 10.92
N ASN A 126 -5.64 -0.92 9.74
CA ASN A 126 -6.76 -1.39 8.93
C ASN A 126 -6.32 -2.21 7.72
N TRP A 127 -5.04 -2.18 7.33
CA TRP A 127 -4.56 -2.77 6.10
C TRP A 127 -3.43 -3.76 6.32
N ILE A 128 -3.38 -4.74 5.46
CA ILE A 128 -2.25 -5.65 5.28
C ILE A 128 -1.65 -5.37 3.91
N TRP A 129 -0.36 -5.12 3.88
CA TRP A 129 0.46 -5.10 2.68
C TRP A 129 1.05 -6.50 2.49
N LEU A 130 0.34 -7.34 1.73
CA LEU A 130 0.73 -8.73 1.51
C LEU A 130 1.76 -8.79 0.39
N ASP A 131 3.00 -8.82 0.79
CA ASP A 131 4.18 -8.80 -0.08
C ASP A 131 4.72 -10.21 -0.34
N CYS A 132 5.56 -10.35 -1.37
CA CYS A 132 6.09 -11.63 -1.78
C CYS A 132 7.41 -11.45 -2.55
N PHE A 133 8.54 -11.58 -1.86
CA PHE A 133 9.85 -11.52 -2.50
C PHE A 133 10.15 -12.81 -3.26
N GLU A 134 9.89 -13.97 -2.65
CA GLU A 134 10.07 -15.30 -3.26
C GLU A 134 8.76 -16.06 -3.39
N ASN A 135 8.03 -16.24 -2.28
CA ASN A 135 6.77 -16.98 -2.25
C ASN A 135 5.78 -16.37 -1.25
N PHE A 136 4.47 -16.47 -1.54
CA PHE A 136 3.45 -16.17 -0.53
C PHE A 136 3.45 -17.25 0.55
N THR A 137 3.94 -16.93 1.74
CA THR A 137 4.12 -17.87 2.86
C THR A 137 2.93 -17.90 3.82
N ILE A 138 2.09 -16.87 3.79
CA ILE A 138 0.92 -16.78 4.65
C ILE A 138 -0.13 -17.85 4.31
N SER A 139 -0.62 -18.55 5.33
CA SER A 139 -1.65 -19.58 5.13
C SER A 139 -3.03 -18.99 4.84
N ILE A 140 -3.83 -19.69 4.04
CA ILE A 140 -5.23 -19.33 3.77
C ILE A 140 -6.06 -19.25 5.06
N TYR A 141 -5.80 -20.13 6.02
CA TYR A 141 -6.45 -20.09 7.33
C TYR A 141 -6.19 -18.76 8.06
N LEU A 142 -4.94 -18.32 8.10
CA LEU A 142 -4.60 -17.05 8.75
C LEU A 142 -5.20 -15.86 8.01
N ILE A 143 -5.20 -15.85 6.67
CA ILE A 143 -5.85 -14.79 5.89
C ILE A 143 -7.34 -14.70 6.23
N LYS A 144 -8.05 -15.83 6.29
CA LYS A 144 -9.47 -15.85 6.71
C LYS A 144 -9.65 -15.21 8.08
N LYS A 145 -8.84 -15.61 9.06
CA LYS A 145 -8.87 -15.04 10.41
C LYS A 145 -8.61 -13.53 10.40
N LEU A 146 -7.69 -13.04 9.58
CA LEU A 146 -7.42 -11.60 9.46
C LEU A 146 -8.61 -10.84 8.83
N VAL A 147 -9.26 -11.43 7.83
CA VAL A 147 -10.48 -10.86 7.24
C VAL A 147 -11.62 -10.77 8.27
N THR A 148 -11.81 -11.80 9.12
CA THR A 148 -12.82 -11.74 10.21
C THR A 148 -12.47 -10.68 11.27
N LEU A 149 -11.22 -10.26 11.36
CA LEU A 149 -10.78 -9.14 12.20
C LEU A 149 -10.86 -7.78 11.48
N ASN A 150 -11.59 -7.71 10.35
CA ASN A 150 -11.82 -6.51 9.55
C ASN A 150 -10.56 -5.91 8.89
N TYR A 151 -9.52 -6.71 8.70
CA TYR A 151 -8.39 -6.27 7.88
C TYR A 151 -8.77 -6.21 6.40
N LYS A 152 -8.32 -5.15 5.73
CA LYS A 152 -8.33 -5.03 4.28
C LYS A 152 -6.99 -5.51 3.72
N ILE A 153 -7.03 -6.22 2.59
CA ILE A 153 -5.84 -6.85 2.01
C ILE A 153 -5.46 -6.15 0.72
N CYS A 154 -4.23 -5.65 0.68
CA CYS A 154 -3.55 -5.20 -0.53
C CYS A 154 -2.49 -6.24 -0.93
N ILE A 155 -2.68 -6.91 -2.06
CA ILE A 155 -1.66 -7.81 -2.63
C ILE A 155 -0.63 -6.98 -3.39
N VAL A 156 0.63 -7.25 -3.13
CA VAL A 156 1.77 -6.70 -3.88
C VAL A 156 2.13 -7.65 -5.01
N SER A 157 2.21 -7.13 -6.21
CA SER A 157 2.60 -7.96 -7.34
C SER A 157 4.05 -8.41 -7.25
N PRO A 158 4.34 -9.72 -7.45
CA PRO A 158 5.72 -10.21 -7.56
C PRO A 158 6.56 -9.45 -8.58
N SER A 159 5.93 -8.86 -9.59
CA SER A 159 6.63 -8.10 -10.62
C SER A 159 7.26 -6.80 -10.11
N LEU A 160 6.83 -6.29 -8.95
CA LEU A 160 7.47 -5.13 -8.33
C LEU A 160 8.85 -5.45 -7.78
N HIS A 161 9.13 -6.73 -7.52
CA HIS A 161 10.45 -7.28 -7.15
C HIS A 161 11.20 -7.88 -8.35
N ASN A 162 10.87 -7.44 -9.58
CA ASN A 162 11.46 -7.94 -10.84
C ASN A 162 11.28 -9.47 -11.05
N ARG A 163 10.28 -10.06 -10.40
CA ARG A 163 9.96 -11.48 -10.47
C ARG A 163 8.72 -11.72 -11.34
N LYS A 164 8.74 -12.75 -12.18
CA LYS A 164 7.53 -13.19 -12.90
C LYS A 164 6.56 -13.87 -11.95
N ILE A 165 5.25 -13.75 -12.21
CA ILE A 165 4.22 -14.50 -11.49
C ILE A 165 4.39 -15.99 -11.78
N SER A 166 4.78 -16.75 -10.78
CA SER A 166 5.07 -18.18 -10.87
C SER A 166 3.79 -19.03 -10.81
N ASN A 167 3.91 -20.33 -11.08
CA ASN A 167 2.80 -21.27 -10.88
C ASN A 167 2.39 -21.40 -9.39
N LYS A 168 3.33 -21.22 -8.45
CA LYS A 168 3.03 -21.16 -7.01
C LYS A 168 2.16 -19.96 -6.67
N ASP A 169 2.47 -18.77 -7.22
CA ASP A 169 1.67 -17.56 -7.03
C ASP A 169 0.26 -17.72 -7.60
N LYS A 170 0.15 -18.27 -8.83
CA LYS A 170 -1.16 -18.56 -9.45
C LYS A 170 -1.97 -19.55 -8.61
N SER A 171 -1.32 -20.57 -8.05
CA SER A 171 -1.96 -21.53 -7.13
C SER A 171 -2.46 -20.82 -5.87
N PHE A 172 -1.66 -19.93 -5.29
CA PHE A 172 -2.07 -19.13 -4.13
C PHE A 172 -3.29 -18.26 -4.45
N PHE A 173 -3.32 -17.55 -5.58
CA PHE A 173 -4.47 -16.74 -5.99
C PHE A 173 -5.72 -17.60 -6.23
N LYS A 174 -5.58 -18.77 -6.86
CA LYS A 174 -6.69 -19.73 -6.99
C LYS A 174 -7.24 -20.17 -5.64
N LYS A 175 -6.38 -20.42 -4.64
CA LYS A 175 -6.79 -20.76 -3.27
C LYS A 175 -7.56 -19.62 -2.61
N LEU A 176 -7.13 -18.35 -2.77
CA LEU A 176 -7.87 -17.19 -2.26
C LEU A 176 -9.28 -17.17 -2.85
N LYS A 177 -9.41 -17.30 -4.16
CA LYS A 177 -10.70 -17.32 -4.87
C LYS A 177 -11.60 -18.50 -4.44
N LYS A 178 -11.05 -19.72 -4.40
CA LYS A 178 -11.79 -20.92 -3.94
C LYS A 178 -12.32 -20.79 -2.52
N ASN A 179 -11.66 -20.02 -1.68
CA ASN A 179 -12.04 -19.78 -0.28
C ASN A 179 -12.87 -18.51 -0.09
N ASN A 180 -13.34 -17.87 -1.16
CA ASN A 180 -14.12 -16.63 -1.14
C ASN A 180 -13.45 -15.50 -0.33
N ILE A 181 -12.12 -15.46 -0.35
CA ILE A 181 -11.37 -14.39 0.33
C ILE A 181 -11.39 -13.15 -0.55
N LYS A 182 -12.01 -12.10 -0.05
CA LYS A 182 -12.04 -10.80 -0.71
C LYS A 182 -10.68 -10.14 -0.64
N ILE A 183 -10.11 -9.82 -1.81
CA ILE A 183 -8.95 -8.94 -1.93
C ILE A 183 -9.44 -7.53 -2.21
N ASP A 184 -9.05 -6.58 -1.38
CA ASP A 184 -9.52 -5.20 -1.48
C ASP A 184 -8.73 -4.42 -2.50
N MET A 185 -7.43 -4.71 -2.63
CA MET A 185 -6.51 -3.97 -3.49
C MET A 185 -5.40 -4.85 -4.07
N VAL A 186 -4.91 -4.45 -5.24
CA VAL A 186 -3.67 -4.96 -5.84
C VAL A 186 -2.77 -3.78 -6.21
N CYS A 187 -1.49 -3.83 -5.80
CA CYS A 187 -0.48 -2.85 -6.20
C CYS A 187 0.44 -3.44 -7.27
N GLU A 188 0.52 -2.78 -8.44
CA GLU A 188 1.27 -3.24 -9.60
C GLU A 188 1.64 -2.07 -10.54
N LYS A 189 2.53 -2.30 -11.49
CA LYS A 189 2.79 -1.38 -12.62
C LYS A 189 1.52 -1.24 -13.48
N ILE A 190 1.14 -0.02 -13.83
CA ILE A 190 -0.14 0.24 -14.54
C ILE A 190 -0.29 -0.55 -15.85
N GLN A 191 0.80 -0.81 -16.55
CA GLN A 191 0.81 -1.56 -17.81
C GLN A 191 0.31 -3.00 -17.65
N LYS A 192 0.46 -3.59 -16.46
CA LYS A 192 0.06 -4.97 -16.16
C LYS A 192 -1.36 -5.10 -15.59
N LYS A 193 -2.12 -4.00 -15.51
CA LYS A 193 -3.47 -4.00 -14.93
C LYS A 193 -4.40 -5.06 -15.54
N LYS A 194 -4.34 -5.26 -16.87
CA LYS A 194 -5.21 -6.21 -17.56
C LYS A 194 -4.97 -7.67 -17.12
N GLU A 195 -3.71 -8.03 -16.81
CA GLU A 195 -3.33 -9.39 -16.42
C GLU A 195 -3.99 -9.81 -15.10
N TRP A 196 -4.17 -8.86 -14.16
CA TRP A 196 -4.71 -9.13 -12.83
C TRP A 196 -6.19 -9.55 -12.82
N LYS A 197 -6.97 -9.23 -13.87
CA LYS A 197 -8.35 -9.73 -14.00
C LYS A 197 -8.42 -11.26 -14.08
N ASN A 198 -7.34 -11.90 -14.51
CA ASN A 198 -7.27 -13.36 -14.66
C ASN A 198 -6.86 -14.08 -13.37
N TYR A 199 -6.30 -13.37 -12.40
CA TYR A 199 -5.76 -13.97 -11.18
C TYR A 199 -6.69 -13.85 -9.97
N ILE A 200 -7.43 -12.75 -9.89
CA ILE A 200 -8.27 -12.44 -8.72
C ILE A 200 -9.68 -12.02 -9.15
#